data_0be133dae01b5d6288ae82a2f30def6d
#
_entry.id   0be133dae01b5d6288ae82a2f30def6d
#
_cell.length_a   1.000
_cell.length_b   1.000
_cell.length_c   1.000
_cell.angle_alpha   90.00
_cell.angle_beta   90.00
_cell.angle_gamma   90.00
#
_symmetry.space_group_name_H-M   'P 1'
#
loop_
_entity.id
_entity.type
_entity.pdbx_description
1 polymer ?
#
loop_
_entity_poly.entity_id
_entity_poly.type
_entity_poly.pdbx_seq_one_letter_code
_entity_poly.pdbx_strand_id
1 'polypeptide(L)'
;PNLGATSSFAVFTGNGAFNEYGTSSTVTGDVGTNVGAFNAFPPGTLIDGIKYLPSSPLAVQAATDVAVAYSDLTQAGTAISVILSGQTLTPGVYTTGAASSFVASGVLTLDGGGDPNALFIIRIGGALSTGVSSSVILINSASPSNVYWQVDGAFSLGDNSVFVGTMIAANAVELLEGSSVIGRVLSREGAISLYNNIVTLFPEDAGTISGTASVCQEQTGVSYSVAEINRATDYIWTLPAGASIVSGSNTNSITVDFSAVAVSGNITVQGSNAAGTGAVSPNYAVTVNPLPLTSAVYHH
;
A
#
# COMPACT_ATOMS: atom_id res chain seq x y z
N PRO A 1 -1.70 -4.72 -11.06
CA PRO A 1 -0.82 -4.12 -12.06
C PRO A 1 0.61 -4.01 -11.55
N ASN A 2 1.58 -4.07 -12.47
CA ASN A 2 2.96 -3.76 -12.14
C ASN A 2 3.14 -2.23 -12.20
N LEU A 3 3.49 -1.63 -11.08
CA LEU A 3 3.68 -0.17 -10.98
C LEU A 3 5.08 0.28 -11.44
N GLY A 4 6.05 -0.64 -11.59
CA GLY A 4 7.42 -0.29 -11.99
C GLY A 4 7.99 0.86 -11.17
N ALA A 5 8.58 1.84 -11.85
CA ALA A 5 9.14 3.04 -11.21
C ALA A 5 8.10 3.90 -10.48
N THR A 6 6.79 3.77 -10.79
CA THR A 6 5.75 4.52 -10.06
C THR A 6 5.48 3.99 -8.66
N SER A 7 6.04 2.85 -8.28
CA SER A 7 5.84 2.24 -6.95
C SER A 7 6.34 3.09 -5.79
N SER A 8 7.37 3.92 -5.99
CA SER A 8 7.89 4.83 -4.96
C SER A 8 7.13 6.17 -4.88
N PHE A 9 6.37 6.52 -5.93
CA PHE A 9 5.67 7.80 -5.98
C PHE A 9 4.35 7.76 -5.22
N ALA A 10 4.18 8.71 -4.32
CA ALA A 10 2.89 9.03 -3.71
C ALA A 10 2.03 9.90 -4.65
N VAL A 11 2.67 10.84 -5.34
CA VAL A 11 2.01 11.74 -6.30
C VAL A 11 2.88 11.89 -7.54
N PHE A 12 2.33 11.52 -8.71
CA PHE A 12 3.06 11.63 -9.97
C PHE A 12 2.15 11.95 -11.16
N THR A 13 2.62 12.81 -12.05
CA THR A 13 1.97 13.01 -13.36
C THR A 13 2.93 12.77 -14.51
N GLY A 14 2.47 11.99 -15.50
CA GLY A 14 3.24 11.70 -16.72
C GLY A 14 3.32 12.90 -17.65
N ASN A 15 2.23 13.66 -17.78
CA ASN A 15 2.16 14.81 -18.69
C ASN A 15 1.24 15.90 -18.10
N GLY A 16 1.78 16.73 -17.22
CA GLY A 16 1.04 17.81 -16.59
C GLY A 16 1.85 18.50 -15.52
N ALA A 17 1.37 19.65 -15.05
CA ALA A 17 2.00 20.36 -13.96
C ALA A 17 1.67 19.68 -12.60
N PHE A 18 2.59 19.76 -11.67
CA PHE A 18 2.34 19.52 -10.26
C PHE A 18 2.15 20.86 -9.56
N ASN A 19 0.98 21.07 -8.97
CA ASN A 19 0.62 22.35 -8.34
C ASN A 19 0.33 22.12 -6.85
N GLU A 20 0.87 22.97 -6.00
CA GLU A 20 0.47 23.11 -4.61
C GLU A 20 -0.18 24.51 -4.44
N TYR A 21 -1.46 24.53 -4.17
CA TYR A 21 -2.22 25.76 -3.90
C TYR A 21 -2.44 26.01 -2.40
N GLY A 22 -2.22 24.98 -1.59
CA GLY A 22 -2.22 25.08 -0.14
C GLY A 22 -0.87 25.57 0.42
N THR A 23 -0.76 25.55 1.73
CA THR A 23 0.45 25.94 2.46
C THR A 23 1.00 24.82 3.35
N SER A 24 0.30 23.70 3.45
CA SER A 24 0.60 22.65 4.44
C SER A 24 0.35 21.24 3.96
N SER A 25 0.33 20.96 2.64
CA SER A 25 0.25 19.57 2.17
C SER A 25 1.44 18.76 2.68
N THR A 26 1.15 17.53 3.12
CA THR A 26 2.17 16.57 3.56
C THR A 26 2.08 15.32 2.69
N VAL A 27 3.20 14.96 2.07
CA VAL A 27 3.29 13.78 1.21
C VAL A 27 4.38 12.86 1.74
N THR A 28 4.02 11.60 2.06
CA THR A 28 4.97 10.54 2.40
C THR A 28 5.20 9.67 1.18
N GLY A 29 6.43 9.67 0.66
CA GLY A 29 6.84 9.03 -0.59
C GLY A 29 7.27 10.04 -1.65
N ASP A 30 7.69 9.56 -2.81
CA ASP A 30 8.19 10.42 -3.88
C ASP A 30 7.09 11.27 -4.52
N VAL A 31 7.49 12.46 -5.00
CA VAL A 31 6.63 13.32 -5.82
C VAL A 31 7.32 13.66 -7.13
N GLY A 32 6.57 13.78 -8.22
CA GLY A 32 7.19 14.11 -9.50
C GLY A 32 6.25 14.46 -10.62
N THR A 33 6.86 15.04 -11.65
CA THR A 33 6.25 15.18 -12.98
C THR A 33 7.29 14.90 -14.05
N ASN A 34 6.90 14.25 -15.14
CA ASN A 34 7.80 14.03 -16.28
C ASN A 34 7.80 15.24 -17.23
N VAL A 35 6.64 15.84 -17.48
CA VAL A 35 6.48 17.01 -18.36
C VAL A 35 5.58 18.02 -17.65
N GLY A 36 5.97 19.28 -17.65
CA GLY A 36 5.21 20.34 -17.01
C GLY A 36 5.94 20.98 -15.83
N ALA A 37 5.39 22.05 -15.32
CA ALA A 37 5.99 22.80 -14.24
C ALA A 37 5.76 22.12 -12.88
N PHE A 38 6.72 22.28 -11.97
CA PHE A 38 6.57 21.96 -10.57
C PHE A 38 6.32 23.28 -9.82
N ASN A 39 5.06 23.56 -9.51
CA ASN A 39 4.62 24.85 -8.97
C ASN A 39 4.39 24.75 -7.47
N ALA A 40 5.07 25.65 -6.71
CA ALA A 40 4.83 25.87 -5.28
C ALA A 40 4.94 24.62 -4.37
N PHE A 41 5.87 23.71 -4.62
CA PHE A 41 6.21 22.65 -3.68
C PHE A 41 7.74 22.66 -3.44
N PRO A 42 8.24 23.20 -2.31
CA PRO A 42 7.52 23.66 -1.12
C PRO A 42 6.58 24.85 -1.43
N PRO A 43 5.57 25.17 -0.53
CA PRO A 43 5.58 24.98 0.92
C PRO A 43 5.15 23.59 1.43
N GLY A 44 4.63 22.70 0.58
CA GLY A 44 4.33 21.33 1.01
C GLY A 44 5.54 20.59 1.60
N THR A 45 5.28 19.68 2.54
CA THR A 45 6.29 18.85 3.23
C THR A 45 6.39 17.48 2.59
N LEU A 46 7.62 17.05 2.31
CA LEU A 46 7.93 15.72 1.82
C LEU A 46 8.53 14.89 2.95
N ILE A 47 7.97 13.70 3.18
CA ILE A 47 8.44 12.75 4.20
C ILE A 47 8.87 11.46 3.48
N ASP A 48 10.06 10.97 3.79
CA ASP A 48 10.62 9.72 3.24
C ASP A 48 10.49 9.62 1.72
N GLY A 49 10.75 10.71 1.01
CA GLY A 49 10.60 10.78 -0.43
C GLY A 49 11.51 11.81 -1.10
N ILE A 50 11.59 11.73 -2.41
CA ILE A 50 12.39 12.60 -3.28
C ILE A 50 11.45 13.33 -4.24
N LYS A 51 11.77 14.59 -4.52
CA LYS A 51 11.14 15.39 -5.56
C LYS A 51 11.86 15.18 -6.90
N TYR A 52 11.17 14.55 -7.84
CA TYR A 52 11.68 14.32 -9.19
C TYR A 52 11.20 15.39 -10.16
N LEU A 53 12.15 16.18 -10.68
CA LEU A 53 11.87 17.24 -11.64
C LEU A 53 11.61 16.67 -13.03
N PRO A 54 11.02 17.47 -13.94
CA PRO A 54 10.75 17.08 -15.32
C PRO A 54 12.03 16.55 -16.01
N SER A 55 11.84 15.53 -16.84
CA SER A 55 12.89 14.88 -17.63
C SER A 55 13.98 14.19 -16.81
N SER A 56 13.85 14.05 -15.48
CA SER A 56 14.75 13.18 -14.72
C SER A 56 14.56 11.72 -15.16
N PRO A 57 15.61 10.88 -15.16
CA PRO A 57 15.51 9.49 -15.66
C PRO A 57 14.39 8.69 -15.02
N LEU A 58 14.18 8.84 -13.70
CA LEU A 58 13.11 8.15 -12.99
C LEU A 58 11.73 8.68 -13.34
N ALA A 59 11.56 10.00 -13.53
CA ALA A 59 10.29 10.58 -13.96
C ALA A 59 9.90 10.14 -15.39
N VAL A 60 10.88 10.04 -16.29
CA VAL A 60 10.67 9.51 -17.66
C VAL A 60 10.21 8.05 -17.62
N GLN A 61 10.87 7.22 -16.82
CA GLN A 61 10.49 5.82 -16.66
C GLN A 61 9.11 5.70 -16.01
N ALA A 62 8.84 6.48 -14.95
CA ALA A 62 7.55 6.49 -14.27
C ALA A 62 6.40 6.89 -15.20
N ALA A 63 6.61 7.83 -16.14
CA ALA A 63 5.60 8.19 -17.13
C ALA A 63 5.25 7.01 -18.06
N THR A 64 6.23 6.17 -18.42
CA THR A 64 6.00 4.94 -19.18
C THR A 64 5.25 3.91 -18.33
N ASP A 65 5.69 3.72 -17.10
CA ASP A 65 5.16 2.69 -16.21
C ASP A 65 3.71 3.00 -15.74
N VAL A 66 3.38 4.27 -15.52
CA VAL A 66 1.99 4.65 -15.19
C VAL A 66 1.03 4.33 -16.35
N ALA A 67 1.48 4.49 -17.60
CA ALA A 67 0.66 4.14 -18.75
C ALA A 67 0.46 2.63 -18.89
N VAL A 68 1.51 1.84 -18.59
CA VAL A 68 1.43 0.37 -18.54
C VAL A 68 0.49 -0.08 -17.41
N ALA A 69 0.70 0.43 -16.20
CA ALA A 69 -0.14 0.09 -15.04
C ALA A 69 -1.61 0.44 -15.27
N TYR A 70 -1.89 1.59 -15.90
CA TYR A 70 -3.25 1.94 -16.30
C TYR A 70 -3.86 0.91 -17.27
N SER A 71 -3.10 0.46 -18.25
CA SER A 71 -3.56 -0.53 -19.22
C SER A 71 -3.80 -1.90 -18.57
N ASP A 72 -2.97 -2.31 -17.63
CA ASP A 72 -3.11 -3.57 -16.90
C ASP A 72 -4.41 -3.64 -16.09
N LEU A 73 -4.92 -2.49 -15.64
CA LEU A 73 -6.21 -2.39 -14.94
C LEU A 73 -7.41 -2.53 -15.88
N THR A 74 -7.20 -2.46 -17.22
CA THR A 74 -8.28 -2.56 -18.19
C THR A 74 -8.73 -4.01 -18.36
N GLN A 75 -9.52 -4.49 -17.40
CA GLN A 75 -10.04 -5.85 -17.35
C GLN A 75 -11.58 -5.82 -17.39
N ALA A 76 -12.19 -6.91 -17.84
CA ALA A 76 -13.64 -7.08 -17.73
C ALA A 76 -14.05 -7.13 -16.25
N GLY A 77 -15.08 -6.39 -15.89
CA GLY A 77 -15.53 -6.28 -14.52
C GLY A 77 -17.06 -6.38 -14.38
N THR A 78 -17.50 -6.62 -13.16
CA THR A 78 -18.91 -6.58 -12.78
C THR A 78 -19.40 -5.14 -12.80
N ALA A 79 -20.51 -4.88 -13.51
CA ALA A 79 -21.11 -3.54 -13.54
C ALA A 79 -21.68 -3.18 -12.17
N ILE A 80 -21.36 -1.97 -11.69
CA ILE A 80 -21.88 -1.41 -10.43
C ILE A 80 -22.51 -0.04 -10.67
N SER A 81 -23.21 0.48 -9.65
CA SER A 81 -23.82 1.82 -9.72
C SER A 81 -22.75 2.91 -9.87
N VAL A 82 -23.08 3.94 -10.67
CA VAL A 82 -22.26 5.16 -10.78
C VAL A 82 -22.25 5.99 -9.48
N ILE A 83 -23.22 5.84 -8.61
CA ILE A 83 -23.19 6.37 -7.24
C ILE A 83 -22.52 5.32 -6.35
N LEU A 84 -21.29 5.59 -5.96
CA LEU A 84 -20.48 4.64 -5.21
C LEU A 84 -20.81 4.61 -3.72
N SER A 85 -21.41 5.67 -3.21
CA SER A 85 -21.83 5.78 -1.80
C SER A 85 -22.86 4.72 -1.41
N GLY A 86 -22.67 4.14 -0.22
CA GLY A 86 -23.55 3.13 0.35
C GLY A 86 -23.37 1.72 -0.21
N GLN A 87 -22.42 1.52 -1.14
CA GLN A 87 -22.09 0.19 -1.64
C GLN A 87 -21.08 -0.50 -0.72
N THR A 88 -21.17 -1.83 -0.65
CA THR A 88 -20.13 -2.72 -0.08
C THR A 88 -19.69 -3.65 -1.18
N LEU A 89 -18.38 -3.63 -1.51
CA LEU A 89 -17.78 -4.48 -2.53
C LEU A 89 -16.93 -5.55 -1.87
N THR A 90 -17.01 -6.76 -2.39
CA THR A 90 -16.12 -7.88 -2.07
C THR A 90 -14.95 -7.93 -3.05
N PRO A 91 -13.90 -8.76 -2.86
CA PRO A 91 -12.78 -8.83 -3.80
C PRO A 91 -13.24 -9.09 -5.24
N GLY A 92 -12.69 -8.33 -6.19
CA GLY A 92 -13.07 -8.47 -7.60
C GLY A 92 -12.74 -7.25 -8.46
N VAL A 93 -13.15 -7.36 -9.73
CA VAL A 93 -13.05 -6.29 -10.72
C VAL A 93 -14.44 -5.70 -10.97
N TYR A 94 -14.55 -4.39 -10.87
CA TYR A 94 -15.81 -3.64 -11.00
C TYR A 94 -15.69 -2.55 -12.05
N THR A 95 -16.82 -2.22 -12.70
CA THR A 95 -16.87 -1.12 -13.67
C THR A 95 -18.19 -0.35 -13.59
N THR A 96 -18.11 0.98 -13.72
CA THR A 96 -19.31 1.82 -13.80
C THR A 96 -19.72 2.14 -15.24
N GLY A 97 -18.82 1.99 -16.23
CA GLY A 97 -19.08 2.33 -17.63
C GLY A 97 -19.33 3.81 -17.93
N ALA A 98 -19.36 4.68 -16.92
CA ALA A 98 -19.63 6.12 -17.03
C ALA A 98 -18.98 6.88 -15.86
N ALA A 99 -19.06 8.23 -15.92
CA ALA A 99 -18.64 9.09 -14.83
C ALA A 99 -19.37 8.72 -13.53
N SER A 100 -18.67 8.78 -12.41
CA SER A 100 -19.15 8.29 -11.12
C SER A 100 -18.93 9.31 -10.02
N SER A 101 -19.67 9.15 -8.92
CA SER A 101 -19.57 10.07 -7.81
C SER A 101 -19.85 9.43 -6.44
N PHE A 102 -19.36 10.11 -5.40
CA PHE A 102 -19.82 9.96 -4.03
C PHE A 102 -20.70 11.15 -3.67
N VAL A 103 -21.78 10.92 -2.95
CA VAL A 103 -22.52 12.00 -2.30
C VAL A 103 -21.75 12.54 -1.11
N ALA A 104 -22.07 13.73 -0.62
CA ALA A 104 -21.48 14.29 0.59
C ALA A 104 -21.63 13.32 1.77
N SER A 105 -20.55 13.13 2.54
CA SER A 105 -20.44 12.14 3.61
C SER A 105 -20.74 10.70 3.19
N GLY A 106 -20.69 10.42 1.88
CA GLY A 106 -20.92 9.08 1.34
C GLY A 106 -19.75 8.14 1.61
N VAL A 107 -20.06 6.89 1.90
CA VAL A 107 -19.08 5.85 2.21
C VAL A 107 -19.16 4.72 1.18
N LEU A 108 -18.01 4.31 0.65
CA LEU A 108 -17.84 3.04 -0.04
C LEU A 108 -17.07 2.09 0.88
N THR A 109 -17.59 0.91 1.09
CA THR A 109 -16.94 -0.13 1.91
C THR A 109 -16.31 -1.19 1.00
N LEU A 110 -15.06 -1.53 1.25
CA LEU A 110 -14.36 -2.64 0.61
C LEU A 110 -14.12 -3.72 1.67
N ASP A 111 -14.79 -4.86 1.51
CA ASP A 111 -14.77 -5.97 2.47
C ASP A 111 -13.85 -7.07 1.97
N GLY A 112 -12.71 -7.28 2.63
CA GLY A 112 -11.73 -8.30 2.27
C GLY A 112 -12.14 -9.73 2.60
N GLY A 113 -13.26 -9.95 3.31
CA GLY A 113 -13.75 -11.28 3.66
C GLY A 113 -12.79 -12.10 4.54
N GLY A 114 -11.84 -11.44 5.22
CA GLY A 114 -10.80 -12.08 6.02
C GLY A 114 -9.52 -12.44 5.25
N ASP A 115 -9.46 -12.16 3.94
CA ASP A 115 -8.27 -12.39 3.11
C ASP A 115 -7.42 -11.11 3.03
N PRO A 116 -6.19 -11.08 3.59
CA PRO A 116 -5.29 -9.93 3.48
C PRO A 116 -4.78 -9.68 2.06
N ASN A 117 -4.92 -10.65 1.14
CA ASN A 117 -4.57 -10.53 -0.28
C ASN A 117 -5.77 -10.17 -1.16
N ALA A 118 -6.94 -9.86 -0.56
CA ALA A 118 -8.14 -9.47 -1.27
C ALA A 118 -7.88 -8.32 -2.25
N LEU A 119 -8.05 -8.56 -3.55
CA LEU A 119 -7.78 -7.60 -4.62
C LEU A 119 -9.08 -6.91 -5.05
N PHE A 120 -9.02 -5.57 -5.12
CA PHE A 120 -10.10 -4.73 -5.63
C PHE A 120 -9.59 -3.90 -6.81
N ILE A 121 -10.24 -4.01 -7.96
CA ILE A 121 -10.00 -3.16 -9.13
C ILE A 121 -11.33 -2.47 -9.47
N ILE A 122 -11.36 -1.14 -9.36
CA ILE A 122 -12.55 -0.33 -9.64
C ILE A 122 -12.26 0.56 -10.87
N ARG A 123 -13.02 0.33 -11.95
CA ARG A 123 -12.88 1.03 -13.21
C ARG A 123 -14.03 2.01 -13.42
N ILE A 124 -13.69 3.26 -13.60
CA ILE A 124 -14.64 4.37 -13.81
C ILE A 124 -14.54 4.81 -15.27
N GLY A 125 -15.59 4.56 -16.05
CA GLY A 125 -15.63 4.86 -17.49
C GLY A 125 -15.82 6.36 -17.82
N GLY A 126 -15.36 7.25 -16.94
CA GLY A 126 -15.43 8.70 -17.10
C GLY A 126 -14.73 9.39 -15.94
N ALA A 127 -15.16 10.60 -15.57
CA ALA A 127 -14.63 11.30 -14.40
C ALA A 127 -15.14 10.67 -13.09
N LEU A 128 -14.32 10.75 -12.04
CA LEU A 128 -14.71 10.44 -10.66
C LEU A 128 -14.67 11.71 -9.83
N SER A 129 -15.76 12.01 -9.14
CA SER A 129 -15.81 13.10 -8.16
C SER A 129 -16.35 12.60 -6.82
N THR A 130 -15.84 13.16 -5.72
CA THR A 130 -16.40 12.85 -4.41
C THR A 130 -16.99 14.10 -3.79
N GLY A 131 -18.11 13.93 -3.07
CA GLY A 131 -18.67 15.01 -2.25
C GLY A 131 -17.81 15.26 -1.01
N VAL A 132 -18.05 16.36 -0.32
CA VAL A 132 -17.36 16.73 0.92
C VAL A 132 -17.49 15.63 1.98
N SER A 133 -16.39 15.36 2.71
CA SER A 133 -16.34 14.39 3.82
C SER A 133 -16.76 12.96 3.42
N SER A 134 -16.60 12.59 2.16
CA SER A 134 -16.84 11.21 1.72
C SER A 134 -15.63 10.32 2.00
N SER A 135 -15.83 9.01 2.05
CA SER A 135 -14.75 8.10 2.39
C SER A 135 -14.83 6.75 1.69
N VAL A 136 -13.67 6.16 1.46
CA VAL A 136 -13.48 4.74 1.18
C VAL A 136 -12.97 4.09 2.45
N ILE A 137 -13.65 3.05 2.94
CA ILE A 137 -13.24 2.31 4.13
C ILE A 137 -12.94 0.86 3.81
N LEU A 138 -11.95 0.30 4.50
CA LEU A 138 -11.52 -1.09 4.36
C LEU A 138 -11.94 -1.85 5.62
N ILE A 139 -12.53 -3.03 5.45
CA ILE A 139 -12.90 -3.91 6.56
C ILE A 139 -12.45 -5.35 6.27
N ASN A 140 -12.46 -6.19 7.31
CA ASN A 140 -12.22 -7.63 7.21
C ASN A 140 -10.94 -7.96 6.43
N SER A 141 -9.81 -7.43 6.87
CA SER A 141 -8.45 -7.65 6.30
C SER A 141 -8.21 -7.07 4.91
N ALA A 142 -9.12 -6.29 4.32
CA ALA A 142 -8.79 -5.57 3.09
C ALA A 142 -7.60 -4.63 3.32
N SER A 143 -6.65 -4.61 2.36
CA SER A 143 -5.42 -3.80 2.45
C SER A 143 -5.41 -2.69 1.40
N PRO A 144 -4.96 -1.46 1.74
CA PRO A 144 -4.84 -0.37 0.78
C PRO A 144 -3.87 -0.69 -0.37
N SER A 145 -2.90 -1.58 -0.17
CA SER A 145 -1.96 -2.02 -1.20
C SER A 145 -2.63 -2.82 -2.33
N ASN A 146 -3.79 -3.40 -2.08
CA ASN A 146 -4.54 -4.25 -3.00
C ASN A 146 -5.78 -3.57 -3.58
N VAL A 147 -5.90 -2.24 -3.42
CA VAL A 147 -7.00 -1.44 -3.98
C VAL A 147 -6.49 -0.58 -5.14
N TYR A 148 -7.05 -0.78 -6.33
CA TYR A 148 -6.67 -0.06 -7.55
C TYR A 148 -7.87 0.61 -8.21
N TRP A 149 -7.66 1.84 -8.63
CA TRP A 149 -8.66 2.65 -9.32
C TRP A 149 -8.15 3.05 -10.70
N GLN A 150 -8.89 2.73 -11.73
CA GLN A 150 -8.69 3.23 -13.08
C GLN A 150 -9.80 4.25 -13.38
N VAL A 151 -9.44 5.50 -13.67
CA VAL A 151 -10.39 6.56 -13.98
C VAL A 151 -10.12 7.07 -15.39
N ASP A 152 -11.07 6.85 -16.31
CA ASP A 152 -10.93 7.23 -17.73
C ASP A 152 -11.04 8.75 -17.94
N GLY A 153 -11.41 9.51 -16.92
CA GLY A 153 -11.49 10.96 -16.90
C GLY A 153 -10.60 11.62 -15.86
N ALA A 154 -11.03 12.79 -15.40
CA ALA A 154 -10.43 13.49 -14.26
C ALA A 154 -10.90 12.89 -12.93
N PHE A 155 -10.09 13.08 -11.89
CA PHE A 155 -10.44 12.74 -10.51
C PHE A 155 -10.46 13.99 -9.65
N SER A 156 -11.54 14.20 -8.90
CA SER A 156 -11.67 15.28 -7.91
C SER A 156 -12.08 14.70 -6.56
N LEU A 157 -11.20 14.83 -5.56
CA LEU A 157 -11.45 14.42 -4.18
C LEU A 157 -11.97 15.60 -3.39
N GLY A 158 -13.22 15.53 -2.94
CA GLY A 158 -13.90 16.60 -2.21
C GLY A 158 -13.26 16.94 -0.88
N ASP A 159 -13.56 18.16 -0.37
CA ASP A 159 -13.00 18.65 0.89
C ASP A 159 -13.15 17.66 2.04
N ASN A 160 -12.10 17.51 2.85
CA ASN A 160 -12.06 16.64 4.03
C ASN A 160 -12.44 15.18 3.76
N SER A 161 -12.33 14.72 2.51
CA SER A 161 -12.62 13.33 2.14
C SER A 161 -11.40 12.44 2.33
N VAL A 162 -11.64 11.14 2.54
CA VAL A 162 -10.60 10.12 2.72
C VAL A 162 -10.68 9.10 1.60
N PHE A 163 -9.61 8.99 0.80
CA PHE A 163 -9.51 8.05 -0.30
C PHE A 163 -8.45 6.99 -0.04
N VAL A 164 -8.69 5.76 -0.49
CA VAL A 164 -7.79 4.63 -0.20
C VAL A 164 -7.46 3.87 -1.48
N GLY A 165 -6.18 3.52 -1.64
CA GLY A 165 -5.66 2.71 -2.73
C GLY A 165 -4.80 3.49 -3.73
N THR A 166 -4.43 2.81 -4.81
CA THR A 166 -3.69 3.40 -5.93
C THR A 166 -4.66 3.92 -6.96
N MET A 167 -4.76 5.24 -7.08
CA MET A 167 -5.53 5.95 -8.09
C MET A 167 -4.66 6.21 -9.32
N ILE A 168 -5.13 5.78 -10.51
CA ILE A 168 -4.53 6.14 -11.80
C ILE A 168 -5.62 6.78 -12.67
N ALA A 169 -5.54 8.10 -12.83
CA ALA A 169 -6.43 8.86 -13.69
C ALA A 169 -5.83 9.06 -15.10
N ALA A 170 -6.67 9.01 -16.12
CA ALA A 170 -6.24 9.36 -17.47
C ALA A 170 -5.93 10.86 -17.60
N ASN A 171 -6.67 11.71 -16.88
CA ASN A 171 -6.58 13.17 -16.96
C ASN A 171 -6.20 13.81 -15.60
N ALA A 172 -6.56 15.09 -15.44
CA ALA A 172 -6.21 15.87 -14.24
C ALA A 172 -6.73 15.26 -12.94
N VAL A 173 -5.97 15.50 -11.88
CA VAL A 173 -6.35 15.15 -10.50
C VAL A 173 -6.36 16.39 -9.64
N GLU A 174 -7.40 16.55 -8.85
CA GLU A 174 -7.56 17.64 -7.90
C GLU A 174 -7.92 17.06 -6.53
N LEU A 175 -7.05 17.27 -5.54
CA LEU A 175 -7.32 16.97 -4.15
C LEU A 175 -7.73 18.28 -3.47
N LEU A 176 -9.03 18.40 -3.13
CA LEU A 176 -9.57 19.62 -2.56
C LEU A 176 -9.19 19.73 -1.07
N GLU A 177 -9.55 20.87 -0.46
CA GLU A 177 -9.07 21.30 0.85
C GLU A 177 -9.18 20.23 1.94
N GLY A 178 -8.05 19.95 2.60
CA GLY A 178 -7.99 19.05 3.75
C GLY A 178 -8.30 17.59 3.46
N SER A 179 -8.44 17.19 2.19
CA SER A 179 -8.65 15.78 1.84
C SER A 179 -7.38 14.96 2.02
N SER A 180 -7.53 13.64 2.21
CA SER A 180 -6.41 12.74 2.43
C SER A 180 -6.49 11.49 1.56
N VAL A 181 -5.32 10.97 1.17
CA VAL A 181 -5.18 9.74 0.40
C VAL A 181 -4.24 8.79 1.14
N ILE A 182 -4.72 7.58 1.43
CA ILE A 182 -3.92 6.45 1.88
C ILE A 182 -3.58 5.62 0.64
N GLY A 183 -2.42 5.85 0.05
CA GLY A 183 -2.02 5.25 -1.21
C GLY A 183 -1.37 6.22 -2.18
N ARG A 184 -1.67 6.08 -3.48
CA ARG A 184 -1.03 6.83 -4.58
C ARG A 184 -2.04 7.61 -5.39
N VAL A 185 -1.58 8.75 -5.89
CA VAL A 185 -2.32 9.59 -6.84
C VAL A 185 -1.47 9.76 -8.08
N LEU A 186 -1.84 9.08 -9.14
CA LEU A 186 -1.11 9.05 -10.39
C LEU A 186 -2.00 9.59 -11.52
N SER A 187 -1.46 10.49 -12.34
CA SER A 187 -2.10 10.98 -13.56
C SER A 187 -1.25 10.62 -14.78
N ARG A 188 -1.92 10.21 -15.88
CA ARG A 188 -1.24 9.99 -17.16
C ARG A 188 -1.00 11.29 -17.90
N GLU A 189 -2.06 12.09 -18.08
CA GLU A 189 -2.11 13.19 -19.08
C GLU A 189 -2.57 14.52 -18.47
N GLY A 190 -2.67 14.66 -17.17
CA GLY A 190 -3.22 15.88 -16.58
C GLY A 190 -2.41 16.40 -15.40
N ALA A 191 -2.62 17.68 -15.07
CA ALA A 191 -2.04 18.28 -13.89
C ALA A 191 -2.57 17.60 -12.62
N ILE A 192 -1.75 17.61 -11.56
CA ILE A 192 -2.17 17.28 -10.21
C ILE A 192 -2.13 18.55 -9.37
N SER A 193 -3.20 18.80 -8.64
CA SER A 193 -3.37 19.98 -7.78
C SER A 193 -3.67 19.56 -6.35
N LEU A 194 -2.94 20.11 -5.41
CA LEU A 194 -3.07 19.88 -3.96
C LEU A 194 -3.51 21.16 -3.24
N TYR A 195 -4.34 21.00 -2.18
CA TYR A 195 -4.89 22.06 -1.33
C TYR A 195 -4.87 21.59 0.14
N ASN A 196 -3.73 21.73 0.81
CA ASN A 196 -3.55 21.34 2.22
C ASN A 196 -3.89 19.83 2.48
N ASN A 197 -3.36 18.97 1.63
CA ASN A 197 -3.69 17.55 1.63
C ASN A 197 -2.67 16.70 2.40
N ILE A 198 -3.10 15.50 2.79
CA ILE A 198 -2.24 14.45 3.30
C ILE A 198 -2.26 13.28 2.33
N VAL A 199 -1.11 12.95 1.74
CA VAL A 199 -0.96 11.74 0.91
C VAL A 199 0.08 10.85 1.56
N THR A 200 -0.30 9.65 1.96
CA THR A 200 0.58 8.74 2.69
C THR A 200 0.66 7.40 1.97
N LEU A 201 1.86 7.04 1.50
CA LEU A 201 2.13 5.70 1.03
C LEU A 201 2.20 4.71 2.19
N PHE A 202 1.63 3.52 1.97
CA PHE A 202 1.89 2.37 2.82
C PHE A 202 3.35 1.87 2.63
N PRO A 203 3.87 1.05 3.57
CA PRO A 203 5.20 0.48 3.46
C PRO A 203 5.39 -0.33 2.16
N GLU A 204 6.62 -0.41 1.68
CA GLU A 204 6.96 -1.31 0.58
C GLU A 204 6.80 -2.77 0.98
N ASP A 205 6.81 -3.63 -0.04
CA ASP A 205 6.74 -5.07 0.18
C ASP A 205 7.95 -5.57 0.97
N ALA A 206 7.71 -6.43 1.92
CA ALA A 206 8.78 -7.04 2.68
C ALA A 206 9.58 -8.01 1.80
N GLY A 207 10.90 -7.86 1.85
CA GLY A 207 11.83 -8.74 1.15
C GLY A 207 11.93 -10.13 1.79
N THR A 208 12.93 -10.90 1.38
CA THR A 208 13.20 -12.23 1.92
C THR A 208 13.80 -12.17 3.31
N ILE A 209 13.31 -13.06 4.19
CA ILE A 209 13.85 -13.22 5.54
C ILE A 209 15.16 -13.98 5.49
N SER A 210 16.11 -13.59 6.33
CA SER A 210 17.38 -14.28 6.59
C SER A 210 17.39 -14.79 8.02
N GLY A 211 17.92 -16.01 8.25
CA GLY A 211 18.01 -16.60 9.59
C GLY A 211 18.33 -18.07 9.53
N THR A 212 18.15 -18.78 10.67
CA THR A 212 18.41 -20.22 10.80
C THR A 212 17.16 -21.01 10.40
N ALA A 213 17.27 -21.83 9.32
CA ALA A 213 16.15 -22.62 8.82
C ALA A 213 15.91 -23.94 9.60
N SER A 214 16.85 -24.39 10.44
CA SER A 214 16.71 -25.62 11.24
C SER A 214 17.14 -25.33 12.67
N VAL A 215 16.22 -25.54 13.60
CA VAL A 215 16.38 -25.29 15.03
C VAL A 215 15.95 -26.53 15.83
N CYS A 216 16.24 -26.55 17.13
CA CYS A 216 15.72 -27.58 18.04
C CYS A 216 14.63 -26.99 18.94
N GLN A 217 13.79 -27.85 19.49
CA GLN A 217 12.98 -27.49 20.65
C GLN A 217 13.89 -27.03 21.79
N GLU A 218 13.41 -26.08 22.62
CA GLU A 218 14.16 -25.41 23.70
C GLU A 218 15.39 -24.61 23.24
N GLN A 219 15.57 -24.41 21.93
CA GLN A 219 16.62 -23.51 21.43
C GLN A 219 16.23 -22.06 21.66
N THR A 220 17.16 -21.28 22.19
CA THR A 220 16.96 -19.86 22.53
C THR A 220 17.90 -18.95 21.73
N GLY A 221 17.52 -17.67 21.61
CA GLY A 221 18.39 -16.64 21.05
C GLY A 221 18.62 -16.73 19.54
N VAL A 222 17.68 -17.32 18.78
CA VAL A 222 17.81 -17.47 17.32
C VAL A 222 17.43 -16.18 16.62
N SER A 223 18.33 -15.65 15.79
CA SER A 223 18.11 -14.38 15.08
C SER A 223 17.47 -14.58 13.72
N TYR A 224 16.49 -13.72 13.39
CA TYR A 224 15.91 -13.57 12.07
C TYR A 224 15.88 -12.08 11.70
N SER A 225 16.09 -11.79 10.42
CA SER A 225 16.08 -10.41 9.93
C SER A 225 15.54 -10.32 8.50
N VAL A 226 15.04 -9.13 8.18
CA VAL A 226 14.69 -8.72 6.81
C VAL A 226 15.45 -7.42 6.50
N ALA A 227 15.67 -7.11 5.23
CA ALA A 227 16.15 -5.78 4.84
C ALA A 227 15.16 -4.71 5.34
N GLU A 228 15.65 -3.50 5.56
CA GLU A 228 14.79 -2.39 5.93
C GLU A 228 13.65 -2.22 4.91
N ILE A 229 12.42 -2.15 5.40
CA ILE A 229 11.23 -1.94 4.58
C ILE A 229 10.98 -0.43 4.52
N ASN A 230 11.16 0.15 3.35
CA ASN A 230 10.95 1.58 3.17
C ASN A 230 9.55 2.01 3.65
N ARG A 231 9.47 3.15 4.33
CA ARG A 231 8.26 3.73 4.91
C ARG A 231 7.61 2.89 6.03
N ALA A 232 8.24 1.82 6.50
CA ALA A 232 7.77 1.11 7.68
C ALA A 232 8.25 1.84 8.96
N THR A 233 7.31 2.15 9.85
CA THR A 233 7.61 2.63 11.21
C THR A 233 7.66 1.48 12.20
N ASP A 234 6.98 0.38 11.88
CA ASP A 234 6.88 -0.81 12.70
C ASP A 234 6.93 -2.08 11.84
N TYR A 235 7.23 -3.21 12.46
CA TYR A 235 7.33 -4.51 11.81
C TYR A 235 6.43 -5.52 12.51
N ILE A 236 5.60 -6.22 11.73
CA ILE A 236 4.67 -7.24 12.23
C ILE A 236 5.21 -8.61 11.82
N TRP A 237 5.75 -9.35 12.77
CA TRP A 237 6.28 -10.69 12.59
C TRP A 237 5.25 -11.75 12.95
N THR A 238 5.14 -12.78 12.14
CA THR A 238 4.34 -13.99 12.42
C THR A 238 5.28 -15.18 12.55
N LEU A 239 5.14 -15.95 13.61
CA LEU A 239 6.01 -17.06 13.95
C LEU A 239 5.26 -18.39 13.97
N PRO A 240 5.96 -19.55 13.84
CA PRO A 240 5.39 -20.87 14.05
C PRO A 240 4.89 -21.02 15.49
N ALA A 241 3.93 -21.95 15.69
CA ALA A 241 3.40 -22.21 17.02
C ALA A 241 4.50 -22.71 17.97
N GLY A 242 4.50 -22.19 19.20
CA GLY A 242 5.49 -22.47 20.23
C GLY A 242 6.80 -21.67 20.12
N ALA A 243 6.94 -20.80 19.13
CA ALA A 243 8.01 -19.82 19.04
C ALA A 243 7.55 -18.46 19.60
N SER A 244 8.47 -17.70 20.20
CA SER A 244 8.19 -16.36 20.77
C SER A 244 9.33 -15.39 20.52
N ILE A 245 8.99 -14.12 20.23
CA ILE A 245 9.98 -13.05 20.11
C ILE A 245 10.42 -12.61 21.52
N VAL A 246 11.73 -12.62 21.76
CA VAL A 246 12.31 -12.18 23.02
C VAL A 246 12.94 -10.78 22.92
N SER A 247 13.26 -10.33 21.69
CA SER A 247 13.70 -8.95 21.45
C SER A 247 13.45 -8.55 20.00
N GLY A 248 13.38 -7.24 19.75
CA GLY A 248 13.27 -6.66 18.41
C GLY A 248 11.87 -6.73 17.78
N SER A 249 10.79 -6.91 18.55
CA SER A 249 9.43 -7.18 18.04
C SER A 249 8.92 -6.20 16.98
N ASN A 250 9.32 -4.93 17.05
CA ASN A 250 8.87 -3.88 16.11
C ASN A 250 10.01 -3.41 15.18
N THR A 251 11.00 -4.25 14.94
CA THR A 251 12.16 -3.90 14.10
C THR A 251 12.35 -4.91 12.98
N ASN A 252 13.22 -4.59 12.04
CA ASN A 252 13.61 -5.47 10.94
C ASN A 252 14.48 -6.67 11.37
N SER A 253 14.78 -6.80 12.67
CA SER A 253 15.57 -7.90 13.20
C SER A 253 15.02 -8.34 14.56
N ILE A 254 14.72 -9.62 14.72
CA ILE A 254 14.16 -10.23 15.92
C ILE A 254 15.06 -11.34 16.47
N THR A 255 14.96 -11.56 17.76
CA THR A 255 15.49 -12.75 18.42
C THR A 255 14.32 -13.62 18.90
N VAL A 256 14.38 -14.91 18.62
CA VAL A 256 13.28 -15.86 18.83
C VAL A 256 13.75 -17.02 19.71
N ASP A 257 12.91 -17.41 20.67
CA ASP A 257 13.05 -18.63 21.45
C ASP A 257 12.01 -19.65 21.01
N PHE A 258 12.41 -20.93 20.93
CA PHE A 258 11.56 -22.06 20.58
C PHE A 258 11.30 -22.89 21.84
N SER A 259 10.04 -23.03 22.24
CA SER A 259 9.68 -23.79 23.45
C SER A 259 9.78 -25.31 23.22
N ALA A 260 9.63 -26.09 24.29
CA ALA A 260 9.59 -27.57 24.24
C ALA A 260 8.42 -28.11 23.38
N VAL A 261 7.42 -27.32 23.09
CA VAL A 261 6.26 -27.66 22.22
C VAL A 261 6.29 -26.97 20.88
N ALA A 262 7.41 -26.30 20.53
CA ALA A 262 7.54 -25.64 19.25
C ALA A 262 7.46 -26.66 18.08
N VAL A 263 6.79 -26.25 17.02
CA VAL A 263 6.61 -27.06 15.81
C VAL A 263 7.13 -26.33 14.57
N SER A 264 7.49 -27.09 13.55
CA SER A 264 7.90 -26.55 12.26
C SER A 264 6.80 -25.70 11.62
N GLY A 265 7.18 -24.64 10.95
CA GLY A 265 6.24 -23.71 10.29
C GLY A 265 6.95 -22.59 9.55
N ASN A 266 6.21 -21.56 9.17
CA ASN A 266 6.74 -20.43 8.45
C ASN A 266 6.91 -19.21 9.38
N ILE A 267 7.97 -18.44 9.15
CA ILE A 267 8.10 -17.07 9.64
C ILE A 267 7.74 -16.14 8.48
N THR A 268 6.96 -15.12 8.78
CA THR A 268 6.68 -14.01 7.85
C THR A 268 6.80 -12.67 8.56
N VAL A 269 7.00 -11.61 7.79
CA VAL A 269 7.05 -10.23 8.28
C VAL A 269 6.38 -9.29 7.28
N GLN A 270 5.81 -8.20 7.79
CA GLN A 270 5.32 -7.07 6.98
C GLN A 270 5.64 -5.77 7.71
N GLY A 271 5.89 -4.71 6.95
CA GLY A 271 6.01 -3.36 7.48
C GLY A 271 4.62 -2.76 7.77
N SER A 272 4.54 -1.86 8.75
CA SER A 272 3.35 -1.04 8.99
C SER A 272 3.72 0.42 9.22
N ASN A 273 2.80 1.34 8.90
CA ASN A 273 2.85 2.77 9.21
C ASN A 273 1.42 3.30 9.41
N ALA A 274 1.27 4.62 9.56
CA ALA A 274 -0.05 5.26 9.74
C ALA A 274 -1.02 5.02 8.57
N ALA A 275 -0.53 4.69 7.37
CA ALA A 275 -1.37 4.37 6.20
C ALA A 275 -1.85 2.92 6.19
N GLY A 276 -1.25 2.04 7.00
CA GLY A 276 -1.57 0.62 7.04
C GLY A 276 -0.35 -0.29 6.88
N THR A 277 -0.57 -1.51 6.39
CA THR A 277 0.48 -2.53 6.20
C THR A 277 0.87 -2.66 4.73
N GLY A 278 2.16 -2.90 4.48
CA GLY A 278 2.67 -3.37 3.20
C GLY A 278 2.37 -4.85 2.97
N ALA A 279 2.79 -5.39 1.83
CA ALA A 279 2.65 -6.81 1.55
C ALA A 279 3.51 -7.67 2.49
N VAL A 280 3.01 -8.87 2.78
CA VAL A 280 3.70 -9.85 3.62
C VAL A 280 4.89 -10.44 2.85
N SER A 281 6.00 -10.69 3.54
CA SER A 281 7.17 -11.36 2.97
C SER A 281 6.84 -12.75 2.40
N PRO A 282 7.65 -13.26 1.48
CA PRO A 282 7.64 -14.71 1.19
C PRO A 282 7.82 -15.53 2.47
N ASN A 283 7.20 -16.71 2.50
CA ASN A 283 7.33 -17.64 3.61
C ASN A 283 8.78 -18.07 3.83
N TYR A 284 9.28 -17.91 5.05
CA TYR A 284 10.56 -18.49 5.47
C TYR A 284 10.30 -19.74 6.29
N ALA A 285 10.55 -20.90 5.69
CA ALA A 285 10.29 -22.18 6.34
C ALA A 285 11.33 -22.48 7.43
N VAL A 286 10.86 -22.80 8.64
CA VAL A 286 11.70 -23.23 9.78
C VAL A 286 11.32 -24.65 10.17
N THR A 287 12.32 -25.53 10.18
CA THR A 287 12.20 -26.90 10.69
C THR A 287 12.59 -26.91 12.16
N VAL A 288 11.68 -27.35 13.03
CA VAL A 288 11.95 -27.54 14.46
C VAL A 288 12.13 -29.02 14.73
N ASN A 289 13.34 -29.40 15.14
CA ASN A 289 13.70 -30.77 15.50
C ASN A 289 13.32 -31.05 16.97
N PRO A 290 12.69 -32.20 17.26
CA PRO A 290 12.39 -32.56 18.63
C PRO A 290 13.69 -32.83 19.42
N LEU A 291 13.61 -32.63 20.74
CA LEU A 291 14.71 -33.02 21.62
C LEU A 291 14.92 -34.54 21.55
N PRO A 292 16.20 -35.03 21.63
CA PRO A 292 16.47 -36.43 21.75
C PRO A 292 15.78 -37.04 22.97
N LEU A 293 15.13 -38.16 22.77
CA LEU A 293 14.59 -38.96 23.88
C LEU A 293 15.77 -39.48 24.71
N THR A 294 15.96 -39.02 25.93
CA THR A 294 16.93 -39.62 26.85
C THR A 294 16.38 -40.94 27.39
N SER A 295 16.95 -42.05 26.98
CA SER A 295 16.66 -43.34 27.64
C SER A 295 17.36 -43.42 29.01
N ALA A 296 16.66 -43.95 29.99
CA ALA A 296 17.26 -44.19 31.29
C ALA A 296 18.44 -45.20 31.14
N VAL A 297 19.64 -44.77 31.54
CA VAL A 297 20.79 -45.70 31.62
C VAL A 297 20.61 -46.52 32.89
N TYR A 298 20.25 -47.78 32.72
CA TYR A 298 20.26 -48.74 33.84
C TYR A 298 21.69 -49.24 34.01
N HIS A 299 22.31 -48.89 35.10
CA HIS A 299 23.55 -49.54 35.56
C HIS A 299 23.19 -50.90 36.20
N HIS A 300 23.73 -51.98 35.64
CA HIS A 300 23.70 -53.29 36.25
C HIS A 300 24.85 -53.46 37.22
#